data_d5f20071d4e615af9f5897e0d44e2597
#
_entry.id   d5f20071d4e615af9f5897e0d44e2597
#
_cell.length_a   1.000
_cell.length_b   1.000
_cell.length_c   1.000
_cell.angle_alpha   90.00
_cell.angle_beta   90.00
_cell.angle_gamma   90.00
#
_symmetry.space_group_name_H-M   'P 1'
#
loop_
_entity.id
_entity.type
_entity.pdbx_description
1 polymer ?
#
loop_
_entity_poly.entity_id
_entity_poly.type
_entity_poly.pdbx_seq_one_letter_code
_entity_poly.pdbx_strand_id
1 'polypeptide(L)' 'MVETSSIEASIRAGLECTHVEVQGDGAHFEAVIVSPRFAGLARVRQHQLVYAALGDRMRSEIHALSMKTLTPEEWSSA' A
#
# COMPACT_ATOMS: atom_id res chain seq x y z
N MET A 1 -1.19 -4.66 -18.78
CA MET A 1 -2.08 -4.26 -17.67
C MET A 1 -1.46 -4.64 -16.34
N VAL A 2 -1.51 -3.75 -15.37
CA VAL A 2 -0.96 -4.01 -14.05
C VAL A 2 -1.96 -4.84 -13.24
N GLU A 3 -1.50 -5.93 -12.65
CA GLU A 3 -2.36 -6.79 -11.85
C GLU A 3 -2.26 -6.43 -10.36
N THR A 4 -3.36 -6.56 -9.65
CA THR A 4 -3.42 -6.24 -8.22
C THR A 4 -2.43 -7.08 -7.42
N SER A 5 -2.26 -8.36 -7.76
CA SER A 5 -1.31 -9.23 -7.07
C SER A 5 0.13 -8.74 -7.23
N SER A 6 0.46 -8.16 -8.37
CA SER A 6 1.78 -7.61 -8.64
C SER A 6 2.05 -6.38 -7.77
N ILE A 7 1.03 -5.54 -7.59
CA ILE A 7 1.14 -4.36 -6.73
C ILE A 7 1.32 -4.81 -5.27
N GLU A 8 0.55 -5.79 -4.83
CA GLU A 8 0.69 -6.36 -3.47
C GLU A 8 2.10 -6.88 -3.23
N ALA A 9 2.64 -7.61 -4.20
CA ALA A 9 3.99 -8.17 -4.09
C ALA A 9 5.04 -7.07 -3.98
N SER A 10 4.89 -5.99 -4.75
CA SER A 10 5.83 -4.87 -4.69
C SER A 10 5.79 -4.18 -3.32
N ILE A 11 4.60 -3.99 -2.77
CA ILE A 11 4.46 -3.36 -1.46
C ILE A 11 5.13 -4.24 -0.40
N ARG A 12 4.87 -5.55 -0.41
CA ARG A 12 5.45 -6.46 0.55
C ARG A 12 6.97 -6.57 0.45
N ALA A 13 7.49 -6.45 -0.77
CA ALA A 13 8.94 -6.52 -0.98
C ALA A 13 9.67 -5.32 -0.38
N GLY A 14 9.03 -4.15 -0.36
CA GLY A 14 9.65 -2.93 0.13
C GLY A 14 9.21 -2.46 1.49
N LEU A 15 8.22 -3.13 2.11
CA LEU A 15 7.66 -2.70 3.38
C LEU A 15 7.15 -3.92 4.14
N GLU A 16 7.55 -4.03 5.41
CA GLU A 16 7.06 -5.10 6.27
C GLU A 16 5.56 -4.90 6.50
N CYS A 17 4.74 -5.88 6.10
CA CYS A 17 3.29 -5.78 6.21
C CYS A 17 2.71 -7.04 6.81
N THR A 18 1.68 -6.90 7.65
CA THR A 18 0.92 -8.03 8.17
C THR A 18 -0.26 -8.33 7.25
N HIS A 19 -0.73 -7.34 6.49
CA HIS A 19 -1.81 -7.52 5.54
C HIS A 19 -1.69 -6.51 4.42
N VAL A 20 -1.87 -6.95 3.19
CA VAL A 20 -1.95 -6.07 2.01
C VAL A 20 -3.06 -6.60 1.13
N GLU A 21 -3.97 -5.71 0.75
CA GLU A 21 -5.06 -6.06 -0.14
C GLU A 21 -5.20 -4.96 -1.18
N VAL A 22 -5.15 -5.31 -2.45
CA VAL A 22 -5.28 -4.35 -3.54
C VAL A 22 -6.41 -4.76 -4.46
N GLN A 23 -7.28 -3.82 -4.77
CA GLN A 23 -8.37 -4.00 -5.72
C GLN A 23 -8.30 -2.91 -6.78
N GLY A 24 -8.82 -3.19 -7.95
CA GLY A 24 -8.84 -2.18 -8.99
C GLY A 24 -9.20 -2.74 -10.35
N ASP A 25 -9.41 -1.83 -11.31
CA ASP A 25 -9.84 -2.15 -12.66
C ASP A 25 -8.72 -1.99 -13.71
N GLY A 26 -7.49 -1.75 -13.27
CA GLY A 26 -6.35 -1.52 -14.15
C GLY A 26 -5.98 -0.05 -14.28
N ALA A 27 -6.92 0.85 -14.07
CA ALA A 27 -6.68 2.29 -14.12
C ALA A 27 -6.69 2.91 -12.72
N HIS A 28 -7.66 2.52 -11.90
CA HIS A 28 -7.77 2.99 -10.53
C HIS A 28 -7.62 1.81 -9.58
N PHE A 29 -6.78 1.98 -8.57
CA PHE A 29 -6.53 0.95 -7.58
C PHE A 29 -6.81 1.46 -6.18
N GLU A 30 -7.26 0.55 -5.31
CA GLU A 30 -7.49 0.82 -3.90
C GLU A 30 -6.71 -0.22 -3.10
N ALA A 31 -5.96 0.24 -2.11
CA ALA A 31 -5.13 -0.65 -1.29
C ALA A 31 -5.44 -0.47 0.19
N VAL A 32 -5.46 -1.58 0.91
CA VAL A 32 -5.47 -1.59 2.36
C VAL A 32 -4.13 -2.20 2.78
N ILE A 33 -3.35 -1.44 3.55
CA ILE A 33 -2.00 -1.85 3.94
C ILE A 33 -1.88 -1.75 5.45
N VAL A 34 -1.56 -2.87 6.07
CA VAL A 34 -1.39 -2.97 7.52
C VAL A 34 0.08 -3.26 7.81
N SER A 35 0.73 -2.38 8.56
CA SER A 35 2.16 -2.51 8.83
C SER A 35 2.49 -1.99 10.22
N PRO A 36 3.34 -2.73 10.98
CA PRO A 36 3.83 -2.21 12.25
C PRO A 36 4.74 -0.99 12.07
N ARG A 37 5.26 -0.78 10.86
CA ARG A 37 6.10 0.38 10.56
C ARG A 37 5.34 1.69 10.56
N PHE A 38 4.02 1.63 10.51
CA PHE A 38 3.17 2.83 10.52
C PHE A 38 2.97 3.42 11.92
N ALA A 39 3.33 2.68 12.96
CA ALA A 39 3.10 3.12 14.33
C ALA A 39 3.84 4.43 14.61
N GLY A 40 3.12 5.41 15.16
CA GLY A 40 3.70 6.70 15.51
C GLY A 40 3.90 7.66 14.36
N LEU A 41 3.55 7.26 13.12
CA LEU A 41 3.73 8.10 11.95
C LEU A 41 2.44 8.79 11.56
N ALA A 42 2.55 10.05 11.11
CA ALA A 42 1.45 10.75 10.49
C ALA A 42 1.08 10.06 9.17
N ARG A 43 -0.19 10.24 8.75
CA ARG A 43 -0.68 9.57 7.56
C ARG A 43 0.16 9.83 6.31
N VAL A 44 0.63 11.07 6.14
CA VAL A 44 1.44 11.41 4.97
C VAL A 44 2.74 10.62 4.95
N ARG A 45 3.33 10.36 6.12
CA ARG A 45 4.56 9.58 6.22
C ARG A 45 4.29 8.10 5.93
N GLN A 46 3.15 7.60 6.40
CA GLN A 46 2.74 6.22 6.09
C GLN A 46 2.60 6.03 4.59
N HIS A 47 1.96 6.98 3.92
CA HIS A 47 1.78 6.92 2.47
C HIS A 47 3.12 6.99 1.74
N GLN A 48 4.06 7.79 2.23
CA GLN A 48 5.39 7.88 1.64
C GLN A 48 6.13 6.55 1.69
N LEU A 49 5.96 5.78 2.77
CA LEU A 49 6.56 4.46 2.87
C LEU A 49 6.01 3.53 1.79
N VAL A 50 4.71 3.60 1.52
CA VAL A 50 4.10 2.78 0.48
C VAL A 50 4.60 3.19 -0.89
N TYR A 51 4.66 4.50 -1.16
CA TYR A 51 5.18 4.98 -2.44
C TYR A 51 6.65 4.56 -2.64
N ALA A 52 7.44 4.60 -1.59
CA ALA A 52 8.83 4.16 -1.66
C ALA A 52 8.92 2.67 -2.01
N ALA A 53 8.02 1.85 -1.46
CA ALA A 53 7.98 0.43 -1.75
C ALA A 53 7.60 0.17 -3.21
N LEU A 54 6.71 0.98 -3.77
CA LEU A 54 6.29 0.85 -5.16
C LEU A 54 7.31 1.42 -6.15
N GLY A 55 8.10 2.40 -5.71
CA GLY A 55 9.14 2.97 -6.54
C GLY A 55 8.60 3.58 -7.83
N ASP A 56 9.28 3.29 -8.94
CA ASP A 56 8.92 3.87 -10.24
C ASP A 56 7.58 3.38 -10.78
N ARG A 57 6.99 2.34 -10.21
CA ARG A 57 5.70 1.82 -10.68
C ARG A 57 4.58 2.85 -10.57
N MET A 58 4.63 3.71 -9.54
CA MET A 58 3.65 4.79 -9.40
C MET A 58 3.72 5.77 -10.56
N ARG A 59 4.88 5.89 -11.17
CA ARG A 59 5.09 6.85 -12.25
C ARG A 59 4.76 6.25 -13.62
N SER A 60 5.09 4.97 -13.82
CA SER A 60 5.03 4.36 -15.14
C SER A 60 3.86 3.41 -15.35
N GLU A 61 3.33 2.80 -14.27
CA GLU A 61 2.34 1.73 -14.41
C GLU A 61 1.03 1.99 -13.69
N ILE A 62 1.06 2.74 -12.59
CA ILE A 62 -0.11 2.94 -11.74
C ILE A 62 -0.61 4.38 -11.89
N HIS A 63 -1.77 4.55 -12.52
CA HIS A 63 -2.33 5.88 -12.78
C HIS A 63 -2.89 6.51 -11.52
N ALA A 64 -3.64 5.75 -10.73
CA ALA A 64 -4.26 6.27 -9.52
C ALA A 64 -4.28 5.17 -8.47
N LEU A 65 -3.87 5.51 -7.26
CA LEU A 65 -3.86 4.60 -6.13
C LEU A 65 -4.40 5.32 -4.91
N SER A 66 -5.54 4.87 -4.42
CA SER A 66 -6.06 5.28 -3.11
C SER A 66 -5.62 4.25 -2.10
N MET A 67 -5.21 4.69 -0.91
CA MET A 67 -4.74 3.74 0.07
C MET A 67 -5.25 4.07 1.46
N LYS A 68 -5.47 3.01 2.24
CA LYS A 68 -5.78 3.09 3.65
C LYS A 68 -4.65 2.39 4.39
N THR A 69 -3.98 3.12 5.26
CA THR A 69 -2.84 2.61 6.01
C THR A 69 -3.22 2.46 7.47
N LEU A 70 -2.87 1.33 8.07
CA LEU A 70 -3.28 0.97 9.41
C LEU A 70 -2.12 0.28 10.13
N THR A 71 -2.06 0.48 11.45
CA THR A 71 -1.22 -0.36 12.29
C THR A 71 -1.95 -1.68 12.54
N PRO A 72 -1.23 -2.73 12.98
CA PRO A 72 -1.90 -3.99 13.34
C PRO A 72 -2.97 -3.80 14.41
N GLU A 73 -2.74 -2.90 15.37
CA GLU A 73 -3.73 -2.63 16.42
C GLU A 73 -4.98 -2.00 15.85
N GLU A 74 -4.83 -1.03 14.95
CA GLU A 74 -5.98 -0.40 14.30
C GLU A 74 -6.76 -1.40 13.46
N TRP A 75 -6.05 -2.28 12.77
CA TRP A 75 -6.66 -3.32 11.96
C TRP A 75 -7.47 -4.29 12.81
N SER A 76 -6.93 -4.68 13.97
CA SER A 76 -7.61 -5.60 14.88
C SER A 76 -8.85 -4.98 15.52
N SER A 77 -8.86 -3.65 15.68
CA SER A 77 -9.95 -2.92 16.32
C SER A 77 -11.07 -2.55 15.34
N ALA A 78 -10.81 -2.69 14.06
CA ALA A 78 -11.77 -2.28 13.02
C ALA A 78 -12.94 -3.25 12.90
#